data_9d00cba550134dc4c61516a0f6d75b30
#
_entry.id   9d00cba550134dc4c61516a0f6d75b30
#
_cell.length_a   1.000
_cell.length_b   1.000
_cell.length_c   1.000
_cell.angle_alpha   90.00
_cell.angle_beta   90.00
_cell.angle_gamma   90.00
#
_symmetry.space_group_name_H-M   'P 1'
#
loop_
_entity.id
_entity.type
_entity.pdbx_description
1 polymer ?
#
loop_
_entity_poly.entity_id
_entity_poly.type
_entity_poly.pdbx_seq_one_letter_code
_entity_poly.pdbx_strand_id
1 'polypeptide(L)'
;MADFDGSTSQVACSASLGLPPTVGLWPETAGGTIVNRWVRIVGAGILLGTLLPTLLISQTRQSTQTLGPYALIGIMRARDEGHSVDLEAGYVRHLEWHRQVKDPFNWYSYSVSASTERQRWIIYATFGHTAAELSNPVSPAEDWRDASINILPHVEFTGKAIYEFLPSLSRGNGVPTPTPQAEYTTVELNYGSGKAFEAALAGEQSKQQGETLWYRLVEEGNALRYVRLRPRATLASILDEHADQVLPDKVSGLISRMTIETLNLRPNMLVNVTPVPGL
;
A
#
# COMPACT_ATOMS: atom_id res chain seq x y z
N MET A 1 42.90 48.15 -0.12
CA MET A 1 43.95 47.20 -0.49
C MET A 1 44.14 46.32 0.74
N ALA A 2 43.44 45.20 0.76
CA ALA A 2 43.57 44.19 1.79
C ALA A 2 43.29 42.85 1.09
N ASP A 3 44.38 42.06 0.98
CA ASP A 3 44.40 40.73 0.36
C ASP A 3 43.61 39.72 1.20
N PHE A 4 42.69 39.00 0.57
CA PHE A 4 42.00 37.88 1.16
C PHE A 4 42.59 36.59 0.59
N ASP A 5 43.39 35.90 1.41
CA ASP A 5 44.02 34.64 1.13
C ASP A 5 42.99 33.50 1.29
N GLY A 6 42.67 32.84 0.19
CA GLY A 6 41.69 31.75 0.12
C GLY A 6 42.34 30.38 0.33
N SER A 7 42.29 29.88 1.56
CA SER A 7 42.65 28.51 1.87
C SER A 7 41.43 27.57 1.81
N THR A 8 41.28 26.82 0.71
CA THR A 8 40.32 25.75 0.55
C THR A 8 40.88 24.44 1.15
N SER A 9 40.40 24.06 2.34
CA SER A 9 40.58 22.71 2.89
C SER A 9 39.63 21.75 2.25
N GLN A 10 40.12 20.88 1.39
CA GLN A 10 39.44 19.69 0.93
C GLN A 10 39.38 18.65 2.05
N VAL A 11 38.18 18.39 2.60
CA VAL A 11 37.91 17.24 3.46
C VAL A 11 37.55 16.07 2.56
N ALA A 12 38.49 15.12 2.40
CA ALA A 12 38.26 13.86 1.75
C ALA A 12 37.42 12.95 2.67
N CYS A 13 36.15 12.74 2.36
CA CYS A 13 35.32 11.73 2.98
C CYS A 13 35.55 10.39 2.27
N SER A 14 36.36 9.50 2.89
CA SER A 14 36.47 8.11 2.48
C SER A 14 35.23 7.34 2.89
N ALA A 15 34.33 7.06 1.96
CA ALA A 15 33.20 6.15 2.17
C ALA A 15 33.71 4.70 2.01
N SER A 16 33.86 3.98 3.12
CA SER A 16 34.05 2.53 3.11
C SER A 16 32.75 1.84 2.72
N LEU A 17 32.72 1.26 1.54
CA LEU A 17 31.63 0.38 1.08
C LEU A 17 31.69 -0.93 1.89
N GLY A 18 30.84 -1.03 2.92
CA GLY A 18 30.55 -2.28 3.60
C GLY A 18 29.72 -3.18 2.70
N LEU A 19 30.25 -4.36 2.38
CA LEU A 19 29.52 -5.42 1.67
C LEU A 19 28.37 -5.94 2.55
N PRO A 20 27.20 -6.26 1.97
CA PRO A 20 26.08 -6.82 2.73
C PRO A 20 26.42 -8.25 3.22
N PRO A 21 25.82 -8.69 4.34
CA PRO A 21 26.04 -10.02 4.88
C PRO A 21 25.51 -11.10 3.96
N THR A 22 26.31 -12.15 3.80
CA THR A 22 25.99 -13.37 3.05
C THR A 22 24.74 -14.03 3.57
N VAL A 23 23.77 -14.23 2.67
CA VAL A 23 22.52 -14.98 2.90
C VAL A 23 22.90 -16.45 3.19
N GLY A 24 22.54 -16.92 4.39
CA GLY A 24 22.74 -18.30 4.79
C GLY A 24 21.91 -19.27 3.95
N LEU A 25 22.56 -20.29 3.43
CA LEU A 25 21.98 -21.43 2.73
C LEU A 25 21.09 -22.24 3.68
N TRP A 26 19.84 -22.47 3.31
CA TRP A 26 18.94 -23.42 3.97
C TRP A 26 19.28 -24.84 3.52
N PRO A 27 19.23 -25.87 4.41
CA PRO A 27 19.54 -27.22 4.03
C PRO A 27 18.39 -27.87 3.23
N GLU A 28 18.75 -28.52 2.13
CA GLU A 28 17.89 -29.45 1.39
C GLU A 28 17.50 -30.65 2.26
N THR A 29 16.21 -30.87 2.46
CA THR A 29 15.69 -32.11 3.03
C THR A 29 15.31 -33.08 1.92
N ALA A 30 15.93 -34.23 2.02
CA ALA A 30 15.84 -35.38 1.14
C ALA A 30 14.43 -35.97 0.98
N GLY A 31 14.23 -36.63 -0.17
CA GLY A 31 13.02 -37.24 -0.67
C GLY A 31 12.38 -38.30 0.23
N GLY A 32 11.07 -38.30 0.17
CA GLY A 32 10.19 -39.37 0.66
C GLY A 32 9.22 -39.81 -0.44
N THR A 33 9.50 -40.96 -1.01
CA THR A 33 8.65 -41.67 -2.00
C THR A 33 7.43 -42.25 -1.29
N ILE A 34 6.21 -41.81 -1.63
CA ILE A 34 4.98 -42.45 -1.15
C ILE A 34 4.35 -43.24 -2.29
N VAL A 35 4.27 -44.56 -2.02
CA VAL A 35 3.73 -45.60 -2.87
C VAL A 35 2.22 -45.50 -2.92
N ASN A 36 1.66 -45.42 -4.14
CA ASN A 36 0.22 -45.54 -4.43
C ASN A 36 -0.32 -46.94 -4.14
N ARG A 37 -1.30 -47.02 -3.28
CA ARG A 37 -2.08 -48.24 -3.09
C ARG A 37 -3.52 -48.00 -3.56
N TRP A 38 -3.85 -48.55 -4.73
CA TRP A 38 -5.22 -48.63 -5.25
C TRP A 38 -6.02 -49.70 -4.48
N VAL A 39 -7.15 -49.32 -3.92
CA VAL A 39 -8.17 -50.26 -3.49
C VAL A 39 -9.41 -50.02 -4.36
N ARG A 40 -9.71 -51.01 -5.20
CA ARG A 40 -10.98 -51.12 -5.93
C ARG A 40 -12.02 -51.76 -5.01
N ILE A 41 -13.16 -51.08 -4.81
CA ILE A 41 -14.35 -51.69 -4.28
C ILE A 41 -15.46 -51.56 -5.34
N VAL A 42 -15.87 -52.71 -5.87
CA VAL A 42 -17.04 -52.86 -6.72
C VAL A 42 -18.20 -53.19 -5.78
N GLY A 43 -19.26 -52.40 -5.83
CA GLY A 43 -20.49 -52.68 -5.11
C GLY A 43 -21.68 -52.15 -5.90
N ALA A 44 -22.37 -53.01 -6.60
CA ALA A 44 -23.64 -52.73 -7.27
C ALA A 44 -24.78 -52.69 -6.25
N GLY A 45 -25.50 -51.60 -6.18
CA GLY A 45 -26.75 -51.50 -5.41
C GLY A 45 -27.71 -50.56 -6.11
N ILE A 46 -28.68 -51.10 -6.84
CA ILE A 46 -29.78 -50.34 -7.44
C ILE A 46 -30.81 -50.09 -6.34
N LEU A 47 -31.05 -48.85 -6.00
CA LEU A 47 -32.21 -48.43 -5.21
C LEU A 47 -32.88 -47.25 -5.92
N LEU A 48 -34.07 -47.48 -6.45
CA LEU A 48 -35.01 -46.45 -6.90
C LEU A 48 -35.38 -45.58 -5.68
N GLY A 49 -34.89 -44.34 -5.68
CA GLY A 49 -35.27 -43.33 -4.71
C GLY A 49 -35.79 -42.08 -5.42
N THR A 50 -37.02 -41.73 -5.12
CA THR A 50 -37.80 -40.59 -5.62
C THR A 50 -37.01 -39.27 -5.59
N LEU A 51 -36.87 -38.63 -6.75
CA LEU A 51 -36.29 -37.28 -6.94
C LEU A 51 -37.25 -36.23 -6.36
N LEU A 52 -36.97 -35.79 -5.14
CA LEU A 52 -37.40 -34.45 -4.68
C LEU A 52 -36.30 -33.47 -5.06
N PRO A 53 -36.60 -32.39 -5.78
CA PRO A 53 -35.62 -31.34 -6.02
C PRO A 53 -35.37 -30.55 -4.71
N THR A 54 -34.36 -30.94 -3.98
CA THR A 54 -33.82 -30.10 -2.89
C THR A 54 -33.20 -28.89 -3.54
N LEU A 55 -33.89 -27.78 -3.53
CA LEU A 55 -33.32 -26.45 -3.78
C LEU A 55 -32.22 -26.22 -2.75
N LEU A 56 -30.99 -26.59 -3.12
CA LEU A 56 -29.78 -26.14 -2.45
C LEU A 56 -29.68 -24.63 -2.66
N ILE A 57 -30.30 -23.87 -1.74
CA ILE A 57 -29.97 -22.46 -1.56
C ILE A 57 -28.51 -22.47 -1.11
N SER A 58 -27.59 -22.30 -2.07
CA SER A 58 -26.20 -21.93 -1.78
C SER A 58 -26.27 -20.58 -1.07
N GLN A 59 -26.36 -20.61 0.26
CA GLN A 59 -25.99 -19.49 1.08
C GLN A 59 -24.50 -19.28 0.86
N THR A 60 -24.18 -18.38 -0.05
CA THR A 60 -22.85 -17.77 -0.13
C THR A 60 -22.64 -17.15 1.24
N ARG A 61 -21.98 -17.87 2.14
CA ARG A 61 -21.40 -17.26 3.33
C ARG A 61 -20.43 -16.22 2.81
N GLN A 62 -20.89 -14.98 2.67
CA GLN A 62 -20.00 -13.84 2.76
C GLN A 62 -19.36 -13.96 4.15
N SER A 63 -18.17 -14.55 4.22
CA SER A 63 -17.33 -14.40 5.38
C SER A 63 -17.13 -12.90 5.54
N THR A 64 -17.73 -12.33 6.57
CA THR A 64 -17.38 -10.98 7.03
C THR A 64 -15.93 -11.09 7.48
N GLN A 65 -15.02 -10.91 6.54
CA GLN A 65 -13.60 -10.85 6.83
C GLN A 65 -13.40 -9.67 7.77
N THR A 66 -13.01 -9.95 8.99
CA THR A 66 -12.70 -8.89 9.95
C THR A 66 -11.48 -8.16 9.42
N LEU A 67 -11.65 -6.89 9.04
CA LEU A 67 -10.56 -6.06 8.55
C LEU A 67 -9.51 -5.91 9.66
N GLY A 68 -8.26 -6.17 9.31
CA GLY A 68 -7.12 -5.92 10.18
C GLY A 68 -6.73 -4.43 10.19
N PRO A 69 -5.89 -4.02 11.15
CA PRO A 69 -5.53 -2.61 11.32
C PRO A 69 -4.39 -2.15 10.41
N TYR A 70 -3.83 -3.01 9.57
CA TYR A 70 -2.63 -2.66 8.82
C TYR A 70 -2.90 -2.37 7.36
N ALA A 71 -2.09 -1.46 6.82
CA ALA A 71 -1.97 -1.18 5.39
C ALA A 71 -0.49 -1.34 4.96
N LEU A 72 -0.27 -1.83 3.75
CA LEU A 72 1.02 -1.76 3.08
C LEU A 72 0.93 -0.63 2.07
N ILE A 73 1.74 0.42 2.21
CA ILE A 73 1.78 1.55 1.28
C ILE A 73 3.17 1.61 0.66
N GLY A 74 3.22 1.65 -0.66
CA GLY A 74 4.44 1.75 -1.41
C GLY A 74 4.40 2.88 -2.42
N ILE A 75 5.59 3.32 -2.82
CA ILE A 75 5.79 4.35 -3.83
C ILE A 75 6.83 3.89 -4.84
N MET A 76 6.62 4.25 -6.09
CA MET A 76 7.55 4.01 -7.19
C MET A 76 7.73 5.29 -7.98
N ARG A 77 8.96 5.58 -8.42
CA ARG A 77 9.25 6.68 -9.33
C ARG A 77 9.92 6.14 -10.59
N ALA A 78 9.38 6.47 -11.75
CA ALA A 78 10.03 6.16 -13.01
C ALA A 78 11.35 6.93 -13.15
N ARG A 79 12.35 6.32 -13.81
CA ARG A 79 13.68 6.91 -14.04
C ARG A 79 13.60 8.24 -14.79
N ASP A 80 12.78 8.27 -15.82
CA ASP A 80 12.52 9.44 -16.67
C ASP A 80 11.13 9.34 -17.31
N GLU A 81 10.78 10.27 -18.19
CA GLU A 81 9.49 10.29 -18.85
C GLU A 81 9.26 9.08 -19.79
N GLY A 82 10.28 8.62 -20.50
CA GLY A 82 10.20 7.43 -21.35
C GLY A 82 9.91 6.18 -20.53
N HIS A 83 10.60 6.02 -19.40
CA HIS A 83 10.37 4.90 -18.49
C HIS A 83 9.03 4.96 -17.74
N SER A 84 8.33 6.10 -17.74
CA SER A 84 7.00 6.18 -17.12
C SER A 84 5.98 5.29 -17.80
N VAL A 85 5.98 5.25 -19.11
CA VAL A 85 5.07 4.38 -19.91
C VAL A 85 5.42 2.91 -19.71
N ASP A 86 6.70 2.58 -19.72
CA ASP A 86 7.19 1.21 -19.52
C ASP A 86 6.92 0.72 -18.10
N LEU A 87 7.09 1.59 -17.10
CA LEU A 87 6.75 1.30 -15.70
C LEU A 87 5.26 0.98 -15.55
N GLU A 88 4.38 1.81 -16.12
CA GLU A 88 2.94 1.56 -16.07
C GLU A 88 2.59 0.22 -16.73
N ALA A 89 3.10 -0.03 -17.92
CA ALA A 89 2.86 -1.29 -18.61
C ALA A 89 3.43 -2.50 -17.86
N GLY A 90 4.61 -2.36 -17.29
CA GLY A 90 5.24 -3.39 -16.45
C GLY A 90 4.45 -3.65 -15.19
N TYR A 91 3.99 -2.60 -14.53
CA TYR A 91 3.19 -2.73 -13.31
C TYR A 91 1.82 -3.38 -13.58
N VAL A 92 1.17 -3.08 -14.70
CA VAL A 92 -0.06 -3.78 -15.12
C VAL A 92 0.19 -5.28 -15.29
N ARG A 93 1.33 -5.68 -15.90
CA ARG A 93 1.70 -7.12 -16.03
C ARG A 93 1.93 -7.76 -14.66
N HIS A 94 2.60 -7.06 -13.76
CA HIS A 94 2.85 -7.53 -12.40
C HIS A 94 1.53 -7.72 -11.62
N LEU A 95 0.59 -6.79 -11.73
CA LEU A 95 -0.73 -6.94 -11.13
C LEU A 95 -1.54 -8.08 -11.76
N GLU A 96 -1.33 -8.41 -13.03
CA GLU A 96 -1.92 -9.59 -13.64
C GLU A 96 -1.35 -10.88 -13.03
N TRP A 97 -0.06 -10.92 -12.70
CA TRP A 97 0.53 -12.01 -11.93
C TRP A 97 -0.20 -12.18 -10.57
N HIS A 98 -0.46 -11.11 -9.82
CA HIS A 98 -1.24 -11.17 -8.56
C HIS A 98 -2.64 -11.77 -8.78
N ARG A 99 -3.32 -11.43 -9.89
CA ARG A 99 -4.62 -12.05 -10.23
C ARG A 99 -4.50 -13.55 -10.50
N GLN A 100 -3.48 -13.96 -11.24
CA GLN A 100 -3.24 -15.36 -11.61
C GLN A 100 -2.94 -16.25 -10.41
N VAL A 101 -2.16 -15.76 -9.46
CA VAL A 101 -1.86 -16.47 -8.20
C VAL A 101 -2.98 -16.35 -7.17
N LYS A 102 -4.08 -15.65 -7.51
CA LYS A 102 -5.23 -15.40 -6.63
C LYS A 102 -4.81 -14.75 -5.31
N ASP A 103 -3.95 -13.75 -5.41
CA ASP A 103 -3.57 -12.95 -4.25
C ASP A 103 -4.84 -12.38 -3.59
N PRO A 104 -5.06 -12.61 -2.28
CA PRO A 104 -6.24 -12.12 -1.60
C PRO A 104 -6.22 -10.60 -1.33
N PHE A 105 -5.08 -9.93 -1.52
CA PHE A 105 -4.93 -8.53 -1.19
C PHE A 105 -5.69 -7.62 -2.18
N ASN A 106 -6.22 -6.52 -1.64
CA ASN A 106 -6.86 -5.47 -2.41
C ASN A 106 -5.80 -4.44 -2.86
N TRP A 107 -5.38 -4.49 -4.12
CA TRP A 107 -4.37 -3.58 -4.65
C TRP A 107 -5.01 -2.31 -5.20
N TYR A 108 -4.65 -1.19 -4.62
CA TYR A 108 -4.96 0.16 -5.10
C TYR A 108 -3.73 0.77 -5.74
N SER A 109 -3.92 1.50 -6.84
CA SER A 109 -2.82 2.21 -7.48
C SER A 109 -3.26 3.59 -7.94
N TYR A 110 -2.42 4.56 -7.66
CA TYR A 110 -2.66 5.97 -7.94
C TYR A 110 -1.46 6.57 -8.66
N SER A 111 -1.71 7.42 -9.65
CA SER A 111 -0.68 8.34 -10.14
C SER A 111 -0.79 9.67 -9.39
N VAL A 112 0.34 10.27 -9.08
CA VAL A 112 0.37 11.63 -8.53
C VAL A 112 0.08 12.61 -9.66
N SER A 113 -1.02 13.36 -9.55
CA SER A 113 -1.48 14.28 -10.61
C SER A 113 -1.05 15.73 -10.40
N ALA A 114 -0.90 16.15 -9.14
CA ALA A 114 -0.41 17.47 -8.80
C ALA A 114 0.53 17.39 -7.61
N SER A 115 1.80 17.64 -7.86
CA SER A 115 2.87 17.73 -6.88
C SER A 115 4.04 18.47 -7.49
N THR A 116 4.70 19.32 -6.71
CA THR A 116 5.96 19.97 -7.12
C THR A 116 7.16 19.04 -6.96
N GLU A 117 7.06 18.04 -6.12
CA GLU A 117 8.18 17.16 -5.73
C GLU A 117 8.08 15.75 -6.33
N ARG A 118 6.85 15.28 -6.61
CA ARG A 118 6.60 13.87 -6.96
C ARG A 118 5.94 13.70 -8.33
N GLN A 119 6.50 14.32 -9.34
CA GLN A 119 6.11 13.98 -10.72
C GLN A 119 6.57 12.56 -11.09
N ARG A 120 5.80 11.85 -11.93
CA ARG A 120 6.09 10.47 -12.38
C ARG A 120 6.07 9.41 -11.26
N TRP A 121 5.34 9.69 -10.17
CA TRP A 121 5.22 8.75 -9.07
C TRP A 121 3.91 7.95 -9.16
N ILE A 122 4.02 6.68 -8.82
CA ILE A 122 2.89 5.79 -8.57
C ILE A 122 2.90 5.47 -7.07
N ILE A 123 1.77 5.68 -6.41
CA ILE A 123 1.52 5.21 -5.06
C ILE A 123 0.66 3.96 -5.18
N TYR A 124 1.12 2.86 -4.60
CA TYR A 124 0.36 1.62 -4.53
C TYR A 124 0.13 1.23 -3.08
N ALA A 125 -1.02 0.62 -2.82
CA ALA A 125 -1.36 0.25 -1.45
C ALA A 125 -2.31 -0.95 -1.39
N THR A 126 -2.25 -1.65 -0.26
CA THR A 126 -3.23 -2.65 0.15
C THR A 126 -3.65 -2.36 1.59
N PHE A 127 -4.91 -2.63 1.93
CA PHE A 127 -5.49 -2.17 3.19
C PHE A 127 -6.25 -3.28 3.91
N GLY A 128 -6.42 -3.13 5.22
CA GLY A 128 -7.27 -4.00 6.03
C GLY A 128 -6.62 -5.33 6.41
N HIS A 129 -5.30 -5.39 6.49
CA HIS A 129 -4.56 -6.62 6.80
C HIS A 129 -4.39 -6.84 8.28
N THR A 130 -4.38 -8.10 8.66
CA THR A 130 -3.86 -8.56 9.94
C THR A 130 -2.33 -8.74 9.87
N ALA A 131 -1.65 -8.77 11.01
CA ALA A 131 -0.22 -9.06 11.05
C ALA A 131 0.11 -10.46 10.48
N ALA A 132 -0.80 -11.42 10.66
CA ALA A 132 -0.64 -12.79 10.13
C ALA A 132 -0.67 -12.82 8.59
N GLU A 133 -1.56 -12.06 7.96
CA GLU A 133 -1.62 -11.94 6.50
C GLU A 133 -0.37 -11.28 5.94
N LEU A 134 0.11 -10.20 6.55
CA LEU A 134 1.35 -9.53 6.12
C LEU A 134 2.61 -10.39 6.32
N SER A 135 2.59 -11.30 7.31
CA SER A 135 3.69 -12.23 7.57
C SER A 135 3.71 -13.44 6.62
N ASN A 136 2.63 -13.66 5.88
CA ASN A 136 2.49 -14.81 4.99
C ASN A 136 1.97 -14.38 3.60
N PRO A 137 2.71 -13.53 2.87
CA PRO A 137 2.33 -13.09 1.52
C PRO A 137 2.38 -14.26 0.53
N VAL A 138 1.60 -14.13 -0.55
CA VAL A 138 1.55 -15.16 -1.60
C VAL A 138 2.86 -15.19 -2.38
N SER A 139 3.52 -16.37 -2.40
CA SER A 139 4.72 -16.65 -3.23
C SER A 139 5.76 -15.51 -3.28
N PRO A 140 6.35 -15.09 -2.14
CA PRO A 140 7.22 -13.89 -2.10
C PRO A 140 8.40 -13.92 -3.08
N ALA A 141 8.97 -15.11 -3.31
CA ALA A 141 10.10 -15.27 -4.24
C ALA A 141 9.70 -15.08 -5.71
N GLU A 142 8.47 -15.51 -6.05
CA GLU A 142 7.92 -15.35 -7.40
C GLU A 142 7.47 -13.91 -7.64
N ASP A 143 6.84 -13.29 -6.64
CA ASP A 143 6.49 -11.87 -6.61
C ASP A 143 7.73 -11.01 -6.89
N TRP A 144 8.80 -11.23 -6.14
CA TRP A 144 10.06 -10.53 -6.36
C TRP A 144 10.66 -10.77 -7.74
N ARG A 145 10.62 -12.02 -8.24
CA ARG A 145 11.11 -12.34 -9.58
C ARG A 145 10.31 -11.62 -10.66
N ASP A 146 8.98 -11.63 -10.55
CA ASP A 146 8.11 -10.93 -11.51
C ASP A 146 8.33 -9.40 -11.46
N ALA A 147 8.41 -8.82 -10.27
CA ALA A 147 8.73 -7.40 -10.08
C ALA A 147 10.10 -7.03 -10.65
N SER A 148 11.10 -7.93 -10.53
CA SER A 148 12.45 -7.72 -11.07
C SER A 148 12.46 -7.63 -12.60
N ILE A 149 11.54 -8.29 -13.26
CA ILE A 149 11.41 -8.27 -14.72
C ILE A 149 10.55 -7.09 -15.18
N ASN A 150 9.42 -6.85 -14.50
CA ASN A 150 8.38 -5.97 -14.98
C ASN A 150 8.45 -4.54 -14.40
N ILE A 151 9.03 -4.36 -13.22
CA ILE A 151 9.03 -3.07 -12.51
C ILE A 151 10.43 -2.48 -12.38
N LEU A 152 11.36 -3.23 -11.79
CA LEU A 152 12.67 -2.69 -11.38
C LEU A 152 13.50 -2.10 -12.53
N PRO A 153 13.44 -2.57 -13.78
CA PRO A 153 14.16 -1.94 -14.88
C PRO A 153 13.74 -0.48 -15.16
N HIS A 154 12.51 -0.12 -14.78
CA HIS A 154 11.90 1.17 -15.13
C HIS A 154 11.85 2.16 -13.96
N VAL A 155 12.18 1.73 -12.74
CA VAL A 155 12.15 2.59 -11.56
C VAL A 155 13.53 3.13 -11.20
N GLU A 156 13.56 4.40 -10.80
CA GLU A 156 14.70 5.02 -10.14
C GLU A 156 14.66 4.80 -8.64
N PHE A 157 13.44 4.82 -8.08
CA PHE A 157 13.19 4.64 -6.67
C PHE A 157 11.95 3.77 -6.45
N THR A 158 12.01 2.88 -5.49
CA THR A 158 10.87 2.16 -4.95
C THR A 158 11.03 1.96 -3.46
N GLY A 159 9.95 2.04 -2.73
CA GLY A 159 9.90 1.77 -1.30
C GLY A 159 8.50 1.39 -0.88
N LYS A 160 8.39 0.54 0.15
CA LYS A 160 7.12 0.17 0.76
C LYS A 160 7.29 0.07 2.27
N ALA A 161 6.23 0.37 3.01
CA ALA A 161 6.24 0.30 4.46
C ALA A 161 4.87 -0.12 5.00
N ILE A 162 4.87 -0.62 6.22
CA ILE A 162 3.65 -1.01 6.95
C ILE A 162 3.16 0.17 7.77
N TYR A 163 1.87 0.43 7.65
CA TYR A 163 1.18 1.48 8.39
C TYR A 163 0.05 0.88 9.21
N GLU A 164 -0.19 1.46 10.38
CA GLU A 164 -1.31 1.11 11.25
C GLU A 164 -2.44 2.12 11.07
N PHE A 165 -3.64 1.64 10.81
CA PHE A 165 -4.85 2.45 10.75
C PHE A 165 -5.22 3.01 12.13
N LEU A 166 -5.57 4.30 12.18
CA LEU A 166 -5.93 5.01 13.39
C LEU A 166 -7.43 5.33 13.40
N PRO A 167 -8.30 4.44 13.90
CA PRO A 167 -9.74 4.67 13.89
C PRO A 167 -10.16 5.89 14.72
N SER A 168 -9.39 6.23 15.77
CA SER A 168 -9.63 7.42 16.60
C SER A 168 -9.42 8.74 15.86
N LEU A 169 -8.72 8.77 14.74
CA LEU A 169 -8.48 9.95 13.91
C LEU A 169 -9.25 9.90 12.59
N SER A 170 -9.86 8.77 12.27
CA SER A 170 -10.41 8.49 10.95
C SER A 170 -11.94 8.53 10.94
N ARG A 171 -12.49 8.84 9.78
CA ARG A 171 -13.89 8.63 9.43
C ARG A 171 -13.94 7.66 8.26
N GLY A 172 -14.15 6.39 8.54
CA GLY A 172 -14.12 5.25 7.60
C GLY A 172 -13.67 3.99 8.32
N ASN A 173 -13.56 2.89 7.59
CA ASN A 173 -13.26 1.56 8.13
C ASN A 173 -11.80 1.10 7.94
N GLY A 174 -10.93 1.98 7.44
CA GLY A 174 -9.53 1.66 7.18
C GLY A 174 -9.26 1.06 5.79
N VAL A 175 -10.28 0.97 4.92
CA VAL A 175 -10.14 0.62 3.50
C VAL A 175 -10.77 1.74 2.69
N PRO A 176 -10.01 2.46 1.85
CA PRO A 176 -10.53 3.63 1.16
C PRO A 176 -11.58 3.26 0.12
N THR A 177 -12.61 4.08 0.01
CA THR A 177 -13.55 4.00 -1.11
C THR A 177 -12.78 4.29 -2.40
N PRO A 178 -12.85 3.42 -3.44
CA PRO A 178 -12.11 3.58 -4.68
C PRO A 178 -12.74 4.65 -5.57
N THR A 179 -12.50 5.91 -5.26
CA THR A 179 -12.98 7.09 -6.00
C THR A 179 -11.96 7.55 -7.05
N PRO A 180 -12.37 8.31 -8.10
CA PRO A 180 -11.49 8.79 -9.17
C PRO A 180 -10.27 9.53 -8.67
N GLN A 181 -10.42 10.26 -7.58
CA GLN A 181 -9.41 11.12 -6.99
C GLN A 181 -9.21 10.81 -5.51
N ALA A 182 -8.06 11.17 -5.00
CA ALA A 182 -7.80 11.22 -3.56
C ALA A 182 -6.85 12.37 -3.21
N GLU A 183 -7.03 12.93 -2.04
CA GLU A 183 -6.01 13.76 -1.41
C GLU A 183 -5.15 12.87 -0.52
N TYR A 184 -3.85 12.97 -0.69
CA TYR A 184 -2.86 12.23 0.07
C TYR A 184 -1.94 13.20 0.80
N THR A 185 -2.01 13.19 2.13
CA THR A 185 -1.17 14.04 2.97
C THR A 185 -0.17 13.18 3.72
N THR A 186 1.11 13.47 3.55
CA THR A 186 2.18 12.93 4.40
C THR A 186 2.52 13.96 5.47
N VAL A 187 2.57 13.55 6.73
CA VAL A 187 2.95 14.39 7.86
C VAL A 187 4.12 13.74 8.58
N GLU A 188 5.21 14.46 8.70
CA GLU A 188 6.37 14.08 9.50
C GLU A 188 6.39 14.96 10.76
N LEU A 189 6.52 14.36 11.92
CA LEU A 189 6.47 15.07 13.20
C LEU A 189 7.86 15.32 13.76
N ASN A 190 7.95 16.35 14.59
CA ASN A 190 9.08 16.53 15.47
C ASN A 190 9.21 15.34 16.44
N TYR A 191 10.43 14.98 16.82
CA TYR A 191 10.70 13.87 17.72
C TYR A 191 9.87 13.98 19.02
N GLY A 192 9.22 12.89 19.41
CA GLY A 192 8.41 12.79 20.63
C GLY A 192 7.00 13.40 20.54
N SER A 193 6.60 14.00 19.40
CA SER A 193 5.32 14.71 19.27
C SER A 193 4.10 13.82 18.99
N GLY A 194 4.26 12.51 18.74
CA GLY A 194 3.19 11.65 18.25
C GLY A 194 1.95 11.61 19.13
N LYS A 195 2.11 11.40 20.44
CA LYS A 195 0.98 11.36 21.38
C LYS A 195 0.22 12.70 21.44
N ALA A 196 0.95 13.82 21.42
CA ALA A 196 0.35 15.15 21.40
C ALA A 196 -0.40 15.41 20.11
N PHE A 197 0.15 14.98 18.96
CA PHE A 197 -0.47 15.10 17.65
C PHE A 197 -1.78 14.29 17.60
N GLU A 198 -1.75 13.00 17.97
CA GLU A 198 -2.94 12.15 17.99
C GLU A 198 -4.02 12.71 18.94
N ALA A 199 -3.64 13.12 20.14
CA ALA A 199 -4.56 13.72 21.11
C ALA A 199 -5.19 15.03 20.58
N ALA A 200 -4.41 15.84 19.89
CA ALA A 200 -4.91 17.08 19.29
C ALA A 200 -5.89 16.81 18.13
N LEU A 201 -5.72 15.75 17.35
CA LEU A 201 -6.59 15.41 16.24
C LEU A 201 -7.84 14.61 16.64
N ALA A 202 -7.81 13.85 17.73
CA ALA A 202 -8.90 12.97 18.14
C ALA A 202 -10.26 13.69 18.30
N GLY A 203 -10.27 14.99 18.61
CA GLY A 203 -11.49 15.80 18.69
C GLY A 203 -11.99 16.38 17.38
N GLU A 204 -11.24 16.23 16.29
CA GLU A 204 -11.55 16.87 15.02
C GLU A 204 -12.37 15.99 14.06
N GLN A 205 -12.55 14.70 14.37
CA GLN A 205 -13.26 13.75 13.49
C GLN A 205 -14.68 14.20 13.13
N SER A 206 -15.41 14.75 14.12
CA SER A 206 -16.79 15.17 13.93
C SER A 206 -16.93 16.37 12.97
N LYS A 207 -15.85 17.11 12.75
CA LYS A 207 -15.79 18.25 11.84
C LYS A 207 -15.41 17.86 10.41
N GLN A 208 -14.91 16.64 10.22
CA GLN A 208 -14.46 16.19 8.90
C GLN A 208 -15.67 15.88 8.01
N GLN A 209 -15.63 16.36 6.78
CA GLN A 209 -16.60 15.99 5.76
C GLN A 209 -16.07 14.83 4.92
N GLY A 210 -16.95 13.85 4.63
CA GLY A 210 -16.58 12.68 3.83
C GLY A 210 -15.61 11.72 4.54
N GLU A 211 -15.14 10.76 3.77
CA GLU A 211 -14.20 9.76 4.24
C GLU A 211 -12.81 10.39 4.44
N THR A 212 -12.19 10.07 5.58
CA THR A 212 -10.84 10.51 5.92
C THR A 212 -10.17 9.40 6.72
N LEU A 213 -9.09 8.86 6.21
CA LEU A 213 -8.38 7.72 6.79
C LEU A 213 -6.98 8.13 7.21
N TRP A 214 -6.65 7.89 8.48
CA TRP A 214 -5.33 8.16 9.02
C TRP A 214 -4.59 6.86 9.31
N TYR A 215 -3.31 6.85 8.93
CA TYR A 215 -2.41 5.75 9.16
C TYR A 215 -1.11 6.26 9.75
N ARG A 216 -0.52 5.48 10.66
CA ARG A 216 0.78 5.75 11.29
C ARG A 216 1.80 4.73 10.80
N LEU A 217 2.98 5.17 10.40
CA LEU A 217 4.09 4.30 10.05
C LEU A 217 4.52 3.44 11.25
N VAL A 218 4.66 2.12 11.03
CA VAL A 218 4.99 1.16 12.09
C VAL A 218 6.50 0.95 12.24
N GLU A 219 7.27 1.00 11.14
CA GLU A 219 8.63 0.45 11.07
C GLU A 219 9.77 1.44 11.28
N GLU A 220 9.53 2.73 11.40
CA GLU A 220 10.61 3.71 11.62
C GLU A 220 10.64 4.19 13.07
N GLY A 221 11.42 3.51 13.91
CA GLY A 221 11.87 3.85 15.25
C GLY A 221 11.37 5.17 15.86
N ASN A 222 12.03 6.29 15.62
CA ASN A 222 11.68 7.59 16.20
C ASN A 222 11.10 8.59 15.19
N ALA A 223 11.05 8.26 13.90
CA ALA A 223 10.47 9.10 12.87
C ALA A 223 8.95 8.85 12.82
N LEU A 224 8.21 9.76 13.44
CA LEU A 224 6.76 9.69 13.46
C LEU A 224 6.23 10.24 12.14
N ARG A 225 5.91 9.32 11.21
CA ARG A 225 5.28 9.65 9.93
C ARG A 225 3.84 9.17 9.93
N TYR A 226 2.97 10.05 9.49
CA TYR A 226 1.55 9.79 9.31
C TYR A 226 1.15 10.01 7.86
N VAL A 227 0.15 9.27 7.42
CA VAL A 227 -0.50 9.45 6.13
C VAL A 227 -1.98 9.69 6.36
N ARG A 228 -2.53 10.72 5.72
CA ARG A 228 -3.96 10.95 5.61
C ARG A 228 -4.40 10.72 4.17
N LEU A 229 -5.35 9.84 3.96
CA LEU A 229 -5.97 9.59 2.67
C LEU A 229 -7.44 10.03 2.70
N ARG A 230 -7.83 10.85 1.74
CA ARG A 230 -9.19 11.37 1.60
C ARG A 230 -9.71 11.07 0.19
N PRO A 231 -10.49 9.99 -0.01
CA PRO A 231 -11.13 9.71 -1.29
C PRO A 231 -12.05 10.84 -1.73
N ARG A 232 -12.04 11.21 -3.02
CA ARG A 232 -12.80 12.32 -3.60
C ARG A 232 -13.35 11.95 -4.97
N ALA A 233 -14.56 12.41 -5.26
CA ALA A 233 -15.19 12.14 -6.54
C ALA A 233 -14.56 12.94 -7.68
N THR A 234 -14.08 14.15 -7.42
CA THR A 234 -13.58 15.07 -8.44
C THR A 234 -12.42 15.92 -7.91
N LEU A 235 -11.62 16.48 -8.83
CA LEU A 235 -10.63 17.49 -8.49
C LEU A 235 -11.26 18.75 -7.91
N ALA A 236 -12.45 19.13 -8.43
CA ALA A 236 -13.17 20.29 -7.90
C ALA A 236 -13.48 20.14 -6.41
N SER A 237 -13.93 18.95 -5.97
CA SER A 237 -14.19 18.70 -4.55
C SER A 237 -12.92 18.76 -3.67
N ILE A 238 -11.75 18.52 -4.24
CA ILE A 238 -10.47 18.73 -3.53
C ILE A 238 -10.18 20.23 -3.39
N LEU A 239 -10.34 20.98 -4.47
CA LEU A 239 -10.00 22.41 -4.51
C LEU A 239 -10.98 23.25 -3.68
N ASP A 240 -12.28 22.92 -3.74
CA ASP A 240 -13.33 23.65 -2.99
C ASP A 240 -13.17 23.47 -1.46
N GLU A 241 -12.73 22.28 -1.04
CA GLU A 241 -12.51 21.97 0.37
C GLU A 241 -11.10 22.38 0.87
N HIS A 242 -10.24 22.91 0.01
CA HIS A 242 -8.82 23.12 0.35
C HIS A 242 -8.64 24.08 1.55
N ALA A 243 -9.50 25.08 1.69
CA ALA A 243 -9.46 26.02 2.83
C ALA A 243 -9.78 25.32 4.18
N ASP A 244 -10.62 24.28 4.16
CA ASP A 244 -11.02 23.52 5.35
C ASP A 244 -10.10 22.33 5.65
N GLN A 245 -9.09 22.10 4.79
CA GLN A 245 -8.22 20.92 4.84
C GLN A 245 -6.95 21.13 5.66
N VAL A 246 -6.68 22.36 6.05
CA VAL A 246 -5.51 22.69 6.87
C VAL A 246 -5.68 21.98 8.22
N LEU A 247 -4.61 21.31 8.64
CA LEU A 247 -4.57 20.75 10.00
C LEU A 247 -4.78 21.87 11.02
N PRO A 248 -5.45 21.59 12.16
CA PRO A 248 -5.67 22.62 13.17
C PRO A 248 -4.38 23.29 13.59
N ASP A 249 -4.39 24.60 13.82
CA ASP A 249 -3.21 25.38 14.21
C ASP A 249 -2.47 24.79 15.42
N LYS A 250 -3.21 24.16 16.34
CA LYS A 250 -2.66 23.50 17.54
C LYS A 250 -1.66 22.38 17.24
N VAL A 251 -1.63 21.83 16.03
CA VAL A 251 -0.65 20.79 15.63
C VAL A 251 0.51 21.35 14.81
N SER A 252 0.46 22.60 14.36
CA SER A 252 1.48 23.19 13.47
C SER A 252 2.89 23.12 14.08
N GLY A 253 3.03 23.41 15.37
CA GLY A 253 4.31 23.32 16.08
C GLY A 253 4.83 21.89 16.32
N LEU A 254 4.02 20.86 16.07
CA LEU A 254 4.39 19.46 16.21
C LEU A 254 4.93 18.85 14.91
N ILE A 255 4.72 19.53 13.78
CA ILE A 255 5.01 19.04 12.42
C ILE A 255 6.38 19.59 11.99
N SER A 256 7.25 18.70 11.54
CA SER A 256 8.53 19.06 10.92
C SER A 256 8.39 19.24 9.40
N ARG A 257 7.53 18.42 8.76
CA ARG A 257 7.24 18.48 7.32
C ARG A 257 5.83 18.01 7.03
N MET A 258 5.19 18.66 6.07
CA MET A 258 3.91 18.23 5.51
C MET A 258 3.91 18.36 4.00
N THR A 259 3.42 17.34 3.31
CA THR A 259 3.23 17.34 1.86
C THR A 259 1.80 16.94 1.56
N ILE A 260 1.12 17.69 0.70
CA ILE A 260 -0.24 17.38 0.23
C ILE A 260 -0.18 17.15 -1.27
N GLU A 261 -0.76 16.06 -1.71
CA GLU A 261 -0.74 15.63 -3.10
C GLU A 261 -2.14 15.23 -3.56
N THR A 262 -2.44 15.51 -4.82
CA THR A 262 -3.64 15.01 -5.48
C THR A 262 -3.28 13.74 -6.25
N LEU A 263 -4.05 12.70 -6.03
CA LEU A 263 -3.88 11.40 -6.63
C LEU A 263 -5.03 11.11 -7.61
N ASN A 264 -4.71 10.47 -8.74
CA ASN A 264 -5.68 9.86 -9.65
C ASN A 264 -5.66 8.35 -9.48
N LEU A 265 -6.78 7.73 -9.18
CA LEU A 265 -6.93 6.29 -9.17
C LEU A 265 -6.72 5.75 -10.60
N ARG A 266 -6.03 4.62 -10.71
CA ARG A 266 -5.74 3.95 -11.99
C ARG A 266 -6.58 2.68 -12.11
N PRO A 267 -7.76 2.73 -12.76
CA PRO A 267 -8.70 1.59 -12.78
C PRO A 267 -8.12 0.31 -13.38
N ASN A 268 -7.21 0.43 -14.35
CA ASN A 268 -6.50 -0.70 -14.95
C ASN A 268 -5.40 -1.31 -14.06
N MET A 269 -5.11 -0.68 -12.93
CA MET A 269 -4.09 -1.09 -11.95
C MET A 269 -4.72 -1.45 -10.60
N LEU A 270 -5.90 -2.04 -10.60
CA LEU A 270 -6.60 -2.52 -9.40
C LEU A 270 -6.66 -4.05 -9.40
N VAL A 271 -6.48 -4.66 -8.23
CA VAL A 271 -6.74 -6.10 -8.01
C VAL A 271 -7.65 -6.25 -6.80
N ASN A 272 -8.71 -7.06 -6.92
CA ASN A 272 -9.71 -7.29 -5.87
C ASN A 272 -10.38 -5.99 -5.34
N VAL A 273 -10.42 -4.96 -6.15
CA VAL A 273 -11.06 -3.67 -5.86
C VAL A 273 -12.09 -3.40 -6.93
N THR A 274 -13.33 -3.13 -6.51
CA THR A 274 -14.39 -2.74 -7.44
C THR A 274 -14.51 -1.21 -7.43
N PRO A 275 -14.17 -0.53 -8.54
CA PRO A 275 -14.33 0.91 -8.63
C PRO A 275 -15.79 1.32 -8.46
N VAL A 276 -16.03 2.53 -7.95
CA VAL A 276 -17.38 3.11 -7.98
C VAL A 276 -17.82 3.35 -9.43
N PRO A 277 -19.13 3.25 -9.72
CA PRO A 277 -19.65 3.53 -11.06
C PRO A 277 -19.22 4.92 -11.56
N GLY A 278 -18.71 4.99 -12.80
CA GLY A 278 -18.27 6.24 -13.43
C GLY A 278 -16.76 6.47 -13.49
N LEU A 279 -15.96 5.49 -13.02
CA LEU A 279 -14.50 5.43 -13.24
C LEU A 279 -14.15 4.81 -14.59
#